data_d046696374227cdcfe1c0af256e3b680
#
_entry.id   d046696374227cdcfe1c0af256e3b680
#
_cell.length_a   1.000
_cell.length_b   1.000
_cell.length_c   1.000
_cell.angle_alpha   90.00
_cell.angle_beta   90.00
_cell.angle_gamma   90.00
#
_symmetry.space_group_name_H-M   'P 1'
#
loop_
_entity.id
_entity.type
_entity.pdbx_description
1 polymer ?
#
loop_
_entity_poly.entity_id
_entity_poly.type
_entity_poly.pdbx_seq_one_letter_code
_entity_poly.pdbx_strand_id
1 'polypeptide(L)'
;MANKIPENLATILKEIGETPATSLWDCHGTWVINHKSLEKVAVRFGIKFDDPIIIETDQKNKCVVLTVRGRRNVIAENGKVTEVTDWSFGEATPYNNKNGYPYAMAEKRAKDRVILKLIGMHGDTYSEDEADDFKNSKPKGVR
;
A
#
# COMPACT_ATOMS: atom_id res chain seq x y z
N MET A 1 11.42 -13.14 -18.88
CA MET A 1 12.41 -12.68 -17.91
C MET A 1 11.76 -11.89 -16.80
N ALA A 2 12.12 -12.17 -15.58
CA ALA A 2 11.60 -11.39 -14.46
C ALA A 2 12.18 -9.97 -14.50
N ASN A 3 11.38 -8.98 -14.12
CA ASN A 3 11.85 -7.62 -13.98
C ASN A 3 12.90 -7.54 -12.88
N LYS A 4 13.83 -6.62 -13.07
CA LYS A 4 14.78 -6.31 -12.02
C LYS A 4 14.06 -5.57 -10.89
N ILE A 5 14.31 -6.01 -9.66
CA ILE A 5 13.76 -5.35 -8.48
C ILE A 5 14.46 -4.02 -8.27
N PRO A 6 13.71 -2.89 -8.16
CA PRO A 6 14.33 -1.60 -7.87
C PRO A 6 15.16 -1.66 -6.59
N GLU A 7 16.32 -1.03 -6.61
CA GLU A 7 17.24 -1.05 -5.48
C GLU A 7 16.63 -0.50 -4.20
N ASN A 8 15.87 0.59 -4.30
CA ASN A 8 15.20 1.17 -3.14
C ASN A 8 14.16 0.21 -2.54
N LEU A 9 13.44 -0.54 -3.36
CA LEU A 9 12.48 -1.53 -2.87
C LEU A 9 13.19 -2.68 -2.16
N ALA A 10 14.29 -3.17 -2.75
CA ALA A 10 15.09 -4.22 -2.12
C ALA A 10 15.65 -3.76 -0.77
N THR A 11 16.13 -2.53 -0.69
CA THR A 11 16.64 -1.93 0.54
C THR A 11 15.56 -1.85 1.63
N ILE A 12 14.37 -1.41 1.26
CA ILE A 12 13.25 -1.31 2.20
C ILE A 12 12.87 -2.68 2.75
N LEU A 13 12.80 -3.70 1.90
CA LEU A 13 12.50 -5.06 2.35
C LEU A 13 13.57 -5.59 3.31
N LYS A 14 14.82 -5.32 3.03
CA LYS A 14 15.91 -5.73 3.91
C LYS A 14 15.79 -5.08 5.28
N GLU A 15 15.40 -3.81 5.34
CA GLU A 15 15.23 -3.10 6.60
C GLU A 15 14.12 -3.68 7.48
N ILE A 16 13.09 -4.27 6.88
CA ILE A 16 12.01 -4.90 7.64
C ILE A 16 12.25 -6.40 7.85
N GLY A 17 13.42 -6.90 7.46
CA GLY A 17 13.78 -8.31 7.66
C GLY A 17 13.09 -9.26 6.71
N GLU A 18 12.72 -8.79 5.54
CA GLU A 18 12.03 -9.61 4.54
C GLU A 18 12.84 -9.70 3.25
N THR A 19 12.44 -10.64 2.39
CA THR A 19 13.09 -10.87 1.11
C THR A 19 12.09 -10.68 -0.03
N PRO A 20 12.55 -10.36 -1.24
CA PRO A 20 11.66 -10.29 -2.39
C PRO A 20 10.83 -11.57 -2.60
N ALA A 21 11.43 -12.73 -2.34
CA ALA A 21 10.75 -14.00 -2.53
C ALA A 21 9.51 -14.17 -1.65
N THR A 22 9.52 -13.57 -0.45
CA THR A 22 8.41 -13.68 0.50
C THR A 22 7.40 -12.54 0.38
N SER A 23 7.80 -11.42 -0.19
CA SER A 23 7.03 -10.16 -0.07
C SER A 23 6.53 -9.61 -1.39
N LEU A 24 7.13 -9.99 -2.51
CA LEU A 24 6.86 -9.40 -3.82
C LEU A 24 6.47 -10.45 -4.86
N TRP A 25 5.71 -10.02 -5.85
CA TRP A 25 5.59 -10.79 -7.10
C TRP A 25 5.51 -9.81 -8.28
N ASP A 26 5.91 -10.30 -9.45
CA ASP A 26 5.86 -9.53 -10.69
C ASP A 26 4.49 -9.74 -11.35
N CYS A 27 3.77 -8.65 -11.54
CA CYS A 27 2.47 -8.65 -12.21
C CYS A 27 2.60 -7.89 -13.52
N HIS A 28 2.90 -8.60 -14.60
CA HIS A 28 3.06 -8.03 -15.95
C HIS A 28 4.03 -6.85 -16.01
N GLY A 29 5.16 -6.98 -15.34
CA GLY A 29 6.18 -5.95 -15.31
C GLY A 29 6.06 -4.94 -14.17
N THR A 30 5.04 -5.06 -13.36
CA THR A 30 4.83 -4.19 -12.20
C THR A 30 4.98 -5.01 -10.92
N TRP A 31 5.79 -4.51 -10.00
CA TRP A 31 5.99 -5.17 -8.71
C TRP A 31 4.80 -4.94 -7.81
N VAL A 32 4.38 -6.00 -7.12
CA VAL A 32 3.32 -5.97 -6.13
C VAL A 32 3.90 -6.43 -4.79
N ILE A 33 3.63 -5.66 -3.75
CA ILE A 33 4.06 -5.96 -2.38
C ILE A 33 2.87 -6.39 -1.55
N ASN A 34 3.05 -7.40 -0.68
CA ASN A 34 1.94 -7.84 0.14
C ASN A 34 1.64 -6.83 1.26
N HIS A 35 0.39 -6.84 1.73
CA HIS A 35 -0.10 -5.88 2.73
C HIS A 35 0.65 -5.99 4.05
N LYS A 36 0.95 -7.22 4.50
CA LYS A 36 1.66 -7.40 5.78
C LYS A 36 3.04 -6.78 5.76
N SER A 37 3.72 -6.85 4.61
CA SER A 37 5.02 -6.20 4.45
C SER A 37 4.88 -4.69 4.53
N LEU A 38 3.84 -4.12 3.92
CA LEU A 38 3.58 -2.67 4.01
C LEU A 38 3.29 -2.25 5.45
N GLU A 39 2.57 -3.05 6.22
CA GLU A 39 2.36 -2.75 7.64
C GLU A 39 3.68 -2.70 8.41
N LYS A 40 4.60 -3.62 8.12
CA LYS A 40 5.93 -3.61 8.73
C LYS A 40 6.73 -2.38 8.31
N VAL A 41 6.62 -1.98 7.05
CA VAL A 41 7.25 -0.75 6.55
C VAL A 41 6.71 0.46 7.32
N ALA A 42 5.42 0.55 7.51
CA ALA A 42 4.82 1.65 8.25
C ALA A 42 5.38 1.74 9.67
N VAL A 43 5.48 0.61 10.36
CA VAL A 43 6.06 0.57 11.71
C VAL A 43 7.53 0.99 11.68
N ARG A 44 8.32 0.43 10.77
CA ARG A 44 9.76 0.68 10.68
C ARG A 44 10.09 2.15 10.39
N PHE A 45 9.28 2.78 9.55
CA PHE A 45 9.50 4.18 9.16
C PHE A 45 8.72 5.18 10.00
N GLY A 46 8.01 4.71 11.03
CA GLY A 46 7.29 5.57 11.96
C GLY A 46 6.12 6.31 11.32
N ILE A 47 5.46 5.68 10.36
CA ILE A 47 4.31 6.28 9.68
C ILE A 47 3.11 6.28 10.63
N LYS A 48 2.52 7.45 10.82
CA LYS A 48 1.30 7.64 11.60
C LYS A 48 0.17 8.04 10.67
N PHE A 49 -1.04 7.63 11.01
CA PHE A 49 -2.23 7.94 10.21
C PHE A 49 -3.21 8.75 11.03
N ASP A 50 -3.85 9.71 10.37
CA ASP A 50 -5.00 10.42 10.94
C ASP A 50 -6.25 9.57 10.76
N ASP A 51 -7.31 9.91 11.48
CA ASP A 51 -8.58 9.22 11.32
C ASP A 51 -9.07 9.36 9.87
N PRO A 52 -9.64 8.30 9.29
CA PRO A 52 -10.18 8.39 7.94
C PRO A 52 -11.31 9.39 7.84
N ILE A 53 -11.41 10.05 6.69
CA ILE A 53 -12.53 10.93 6.39
C ILE A 53 -13.40 10.24 5.35
N ILE A 54 -14.65 9.98 5.71
CA ILE A 54 -15.60 9.34 4.79
C ILE A 54 -16.11 10.40 3.81
N ILE A 55 -15.85 10.17 2.53
CA ILE A 55 -16.27 11.07 1.45
C ILE A 55 -17.64 10.67 0.95
N GLU A 56 -17.86 9.38 0.78
CA GLU A 56 -19.12 8.86 0.26
C GLU A 56 -19.34 7.46 0.80
N THR A 57 -20.58 7.15 1.15
CA THR A 57 -20.95 5.81 1.55
C THR A 57 -22.36 5.50 1.07
N ASP A 58 -22.54 4.29 0.57
CA ASP A 58 -23.84 3.77 0.15
C ASP A 58 -23.92 2.34 0.65
N GLN A 59 -24.57 2.17 1.79
CA GLN A 59 -24.67 0.86 2.43
C GLN A 59 -25.48 -0.14 1.60
N LYS A 60 -26.50 0.34 0.91
CA LYS A 60 -27.34 -0.51 0.08
C LYS A 60 -26.52 -1.15 -1.05
N ASN A 61 -25.67 -0.36 -1.70
CA ASN A 61 -24.85 -0.82 -2.80
C ASN A 61 -23.44 -1.23 -2.36
N LYS A 62 -23.16 -1.20 -1.08
CA LYS A 62 -21.86 -1.58 -0.48
C LYS A 62 -20.71 -0.80 -1.07
N CYS A 63 -20.89 0.52 -1.24
CA CYS A 63 -19.87 1.42 -1.75
C CYS A 63 -19.37 2.32 -0.64
N VAL A 64 -18.06 2.46 -0.52
CA VAL A 64 -17.40 3.35 0.43
C VAL A 64 -16.25 4.04 -0.27
N VAL A 65 -16.18 5.37 -0.13
CA VAL A 65 -15.02 6.15 -0.53
C VAL A 65 -14.58 6.96 0.69
N LEU A 66 -13.32 6.84 1.04
CA LEU A 66 -12.75 7.60 2.15
C LEU A 66 -11.34 8.07 1.79
N THR A 67 -10.83 9.01 2.59
CA THR A 67 -9.44 9.44 2.47
C THR A 67 -8.72 9.15 3.77
N VAL A 68 -7.42 8.87 3.65
CA VAL A 68 -6.52 8.72 4.80
C VAL A 68 -5.31 9.60 4.56
N ARG A 69 -4.88 10.31 5.59
CA ARG A 69 -3.63 11.08 5.58
C ARG A 69 -2.64 10.40 6.51
N GLY A 70 -1.41 10.29 6.05
CA GLY A 70 -0.30 9.75 6.84
C GLY A 70 0.83 10.76 6.94
N ARG A 71 1.73 10.51 7.89
CA ARG A 71 2.89 11.37 8.12
C ARG A 71 4.05 10.56 8.62
N ARG A 72 5.25 11.02 8.33
CA ARG A 72 6.48 10.46 8.88
C ARG A 72 7.53 11.55 8.99
N ASN A 73 8.50 11.34 9.86
CA ASN A 73 9.64 12.22 9.97
C ASN A 73 10.76 11.72 9.06
N VAL A 74 11.40 12.66 8.37
CA VAL A 74 12.57 12.42 7.54
C VAL A 74 13.73 13.21 8.11
N ILE A 75 14.87 12.56 8.31
CA ILE A 75 16.07 13.19 8.87
C ILE A 75 17.03 13.48 7.73
N ALA A 76 17.37 14.77 7.55
CA ALA A 76 18.33 15.21 6.56
C ALA A 76 19.75 14.92 7.02
N GLU A 77 20.73 15.01 6.09
CA GLU A 77 22.14 14.79 6.39
C GLU A 77 22.65 15.70 7.51
N ASN A 78 22.13 16.93 7.59
CA ASN A 78 22.50 17.87 8.63
C ASN A 78 21.80 17.64 9.97
N GLY A 79 21.05 16.54 10.09
CA GLY A 79 20.32 16.20 11.31
C GLY A 79 18.97 16.87 11.46
N LYS A 80 18.59 17.74 10.52
CA LYS A 80 17.30 18.41 10.57
C LYS A 80 16.17 17.40 10.32
N VAL A 81 15.16 17.43 11.20
CA VAL A 81 13.99 16.58 11.08
C VAL A 81 12.87 17.37 10.40
N THR A 82 12.29 16.77 9.36
CA THR A 82 11.18 17.36 8.62
C THR A 82 10.03 16.36 8.60
N GLU A 83 8.83 16.81 8.93
CA GLU A 83 7.64 15.99 8.80
C GLU A 83 7.15 16.04 7.35
N VAL A 84 6.94 14.88 6.76
CA VAL A 84 6.34 14.74 5.43
C VAL A 84 4.97 14.12 5.59
N THR A 85 4.01 14.64 4.84
CA THR A 85 2.64 14.10 4.85
C THR A 85 2.21 13.78 3.43
N ASP A 86 1.30 12.83 3.31
CA ASP A 86 0.62 12.55 2.05
C ASP A 86 -0.73 11.92 2.37
N TRP A 87 -1.59 11.88 1.39
CA TRP A 87 -2.93 11.34 1.56
C TRP A 87 -3.35 10.57 0.32
N SER A 88 -4.38 9.74 0.47
CA SER A 88 -4.93 9.00 -0.66
C SER A 88 -6.39 8.67 -0.43
N PHE A 89 -7.08 8.47 -1.53
CA PHE A 89 -8.40 7.84 -1.49
C PHE A 89 -8.24 6.35 -1.26
N GLY A 90 -9.26 5.77 -0.62
CA GLY A 90 -9.49 4.34 -0.62
C GLY A 90 -10.94 4.12 -0.97
N GLU A 91 -11.21 3.17 -1.83
CA GLU A 91 -12.56 2.85 -2.23
C GLU A 91 -12.81 1.35 -2.16
N ALA A 92 -14.05 0.99 -1.84
CA ALA A 92 -14.53 -0.38 -1.91
C ALA A 92 -15.91 -0.37 -2.54
N THR A 93 -16.09 -1.14 -3.59
CA THR A 93 -17.36 -1.28 -4.31
C THR A 93 -17.58 -2.75 -4.60
N PRO A 94 -18.78 -3.17 -5.00
CA PRO A 94 -18.98 -4.58 -5.41
C PRO A 94 -18.08 -5.02 -6.56
N TYR A 95 -17.55 -4.08 -7.33
CA TYR A 95 -16.66 -4.38 -8.46
C TYR A 95 -15.24 -4.73 -8.01
N ASN A 96 -14.77 -4.15 -6.92
CA ASN A 96 -13.40 -4.36 -6.45
C ASN A 96 -13.31 -4.95 -5.06
N ASN A 97 -14.44 -5.28 -4.44
CA ASN A 97 -14.48 -5.86 -3.11
C ASN A 97 -15.65 -6.83 -3.00
N LYS A 98 -15.36 -8.09 -2.76
CA LYS A 98 -16.35 -9.15 -2.68
C LYS A 98 -16.61 -9.66 -1.26
N ASN A 99 -15.91 -9.10 -0.27
CA ASN A 99 -16.15 -9.47 1.13
C ASN A 99 -17.22 -8.56 1.75
N GLY A 100 -17.61 -8.88 2.98
CA GLY A 100 -18.63 -8.14 3.70
C GLY A 100 -18.12 -6.94 4.50
N TYR A 101 -16.88 -6.49 4.23
CA TYR A 101 -16.22 -5.46 5.06
C TYR A 101 -15.75 -4.27 4.21
N PRO A 102 -16.65 -3.52 3.57
CA PRO A 102 -16.23 -2.46 2.65
C PRO A 102 -15.46 -1.33 3.32
N TYR A 103 -15.82 -0.95 4.56
CA TYR A 103 -15.10 0.12 5.26
C TYR A 103 -13.66 -0.30 5.55
N ALA A 104 -13.46 -1.51 6.07
CA ALA A 104 -12.13 -2.01 6.36
C ALA A 104 -11.28 -2.12 5.09
N MET A 105 -11.85 -2.56 4.00
CA MET A 105 -11.12 -2.69 2.73
C MET A 105 -10.77 -1.32 2.14
N ALA A 106 -11.68 -0.35 2.20
CA ALA A 106 -11.39 1.00 1.73
C ALA A 106 -10.26 1.64 2.55
N GLU A 107 -10.30 1.50 3.87
CA GLU A 107 -9.24 2.01 4.74
C GLU A 107 -7.90 1.34 4.45
N LYS A 108 -7.91 0.03 4.31
CA LYS A 108 -6.71 -0.75 4.02
C LYS A 108 -6.05 -0.30 2.72
N ARG A 109 -6.84 -0.12 1.67
CA ARG A 109 -6.34 0.36 0.39
C ARG A 109 -5.78 1.77 0.48
N ALA A 110 -6.48 2.66 1.18
CA ALA A 110 -6.00 4.03 1.37
C ALA A 110 -4.66 4.05 2.12
N LYS A 111 -4.55 3.29 3.21
CA LYS A 111 -3.31 3.22 3.99
C LYS A 111 -2.16 2.65 3.19
N ASP A 112 -2.38 1.59 2.44
CA ASP A 112 -1.33 1.00 1.61
C ASP A 112 -0.81 2.00 0.58
N ARG A 113 -1.70 2.74 -0.07
CA ARG A 113 -1.33 3.78 -1.02
C ARG A 113 -0.52 4.89 -0.35
N VAL A 114 -0.93 5.32 0.84
CA VAL A 114 -0.21 6.36 1.60
C VAL A 114 1.18 5.88 1.99
N ILE A 115 1.31 4.64 2.44
CA ILE A 115 2.62 4.08 2.78
C ILE A 115 3.54 4.14 1.55
N LEU A 116 3.06 3.67 0.40
CA LEU A 116 3.85 3.70 -0.83
C LEU A 116 4.24 5.12 -1.23
N LYS A 117 3.35 6.08 -1.08
CA LYS A 117 3.66 7.50 -1.35
C LYS A 117 4.74 8.03 -0.42
N LEU A 118 4.62 7.74 0.87
CA LEU A 118 5.55 8.26 1.87
C LEU A 118 6.95 7.66 1.76
N ILE A 119 7.08 6.47 1.17
CA ILE A 119 8.39 5.86 0.94
C ILE A 119 8.89 6.03 -0.51
N GLY A 120 8.14 6.79 -1.33
CA GLY A 120 8.55 7.11 -2.70
C GLY A 120 8.37 5.99 -3.72
N MET A 121 7.52 5.01 -3.44
CA MET A 121 7.30 3.86 -4.32
C MET A 121 5.97 3.88 -5.07
N HIS A 122 5.14 4.89 -4.82
CA HIS A 122 3.83 4.98 -5.49
C HIS A 122 4.00 5.19 -7.00
N GLY A 123 3.23 4.45 -7.77
CA GLY A 123 3.34 4.47 -9.23
C GLY A 123 4.25 3.39 -9.79
N ASP A 124 5.21 2.92 -9.01
CA ASP A 124 6.15 1.87 -9.43
C ASP A 124 5.81 0.51 -8.80
N THR A 125 5.18 0.55 -7.64
CA THR A 125 4.83 -0.64 -6.86
C THR A 125 3.39 -0.52 -6.40
N TYR A 126 2.64 -1.61 -6.48
CA TYR A 126 1.26 -1.68 -6.00
C TYR A 126 1.17 -2.61 -4.79
N SER A 127 0.18 -2.36 -3.92
CA SER A 127 -0.12 -3.28 -2.84
C SER A 127 -0.92 -4.48 -3.35
N GLU A 128 -0.94 -5.58 -2.59
CA GLU A 128 -1.72 -6.76 -2.97
C GLU A 128 -3.22 -6.47 -2.99
N ASP A 129 -3.70 -5.50 -2.20
CA ASP A 129 -5.12 -5.15 -2.20
C ASP A 129 -5.55 -4.50 -3.51
N GLU A 130 -4.67 -3.77 -4.17
CA GLU A 130 -4.92 -3.24 -5.50
C GLU A 130 -4.77 -4.33 -6.55
N ALA A 131 -3.90 -5.29 -6.29
CA ALA A 131 -3.69 -6.41 -7.20
C ALA A 131 -4.89 -7.35 -7.25
N ASP A 132 -5.84 -7.25 -6.33
CA ASP A 132 -7.10 -7.98 -6.43
C ASP A 132 -7.85 -7.64 -7.72
N ASP A 133 -7.68 -6.42 -8.23
CA ASP A 133 -8.21 -6.01 -9.52
C ASP A 133 -7.50 -6.70 -10.69
N PHE A 134 -6.31 -7.25 -10.42
CA PHE A 134 -5.47 -7.94 -11.38
C PHE A 134 -5.30 -9.42 -11.02
N LYS A 135 -6.25 -10.00 -10.30
CA LYS A 135 -6.12 -11.36 -9.80
C LYS A 135 -5.87 -12.40 -10.90
N ASN A 136 -6.37 -12.15 -12.09
CA ASN A 136 -6.16 -13.03 -13.24
C ASN A 136 -4.74 -12.97 -13.79
N SER A 137 -3.97 -11.95 -13.40
CA SER A 137 -2.58 -11.79 -13.81
C SER A 137 -1.61 -12.26 -12.74
N LYS A 138 -2.09 -12.62 -11.55
CA LYS A 138 -1.26 -13.13 -10.47
C LYS A 138 -0.64 -14.47 -10.89
N PRO A 139 0.67 -14.66 -10.73
CA PRO A 139 1.31 -15.91 -11.14
C PRO A 139 0.70 -17.10 -10.42
N LYS A 140 0.64 -18.23 -11.14
CA LYS A 140 0.18 -19.50 -10.54
C LYS A 140 1.11 -19.89 -9.39
N GLY A 141 0.52 -20.32 -8.28
CA GLY A 141 1.29 -20.69 -7.10
C GLY A 141 1.50 -19.55 -6.10
N VAL A 142 1.16 -18.32 -6.48
CA VAL A 142 1.19 -17.16 -5.58
C VAL A 142 -0.25 -16.91 -5.14
N ARG A 143 -0.59 -17.34 -3.94
CA ARG A 143 -1.94 -17.25 -3.41
C ARG A 143 -1.96 -16.55 -2.06
#